data_53556c22320f40d09249c39c28de1b6b
#
_entry.id   53556c22320f40d09249c39c28de1b6b
#
_cell.length_a   1.000
_cell.length_b   1.000
_cell.length_c   1.000
_cell.angle_alpha   90.00
_cell.angle_beta   90.00
_cell.angle_gamma   90.00
#
_symmetry.space_group_name_H-M   'P 1'
#
loop_
_entity.id
_entity.type
_entity.pdbx_description
1 polymer ?
#
loop_
_entity_poly.entity_id
_entity_poly.type
_entity_poly.pdbx_seq_one_letter_code
_entity_poly.pdbx_strand_id
1 'polypeptide(L)'
;ISSVSKIDLLTRAQGAENGVRLHLEAGKVLSEEPVGCPCGTTILVRELFYNTPARMKFMKSDAAESSAVFSVVQQQALAHPEISFRFLKDGQEQLHTDGQGDRMAAIYAIYGRELANNMLSVDGSWEKLRVRGFVTRPTATRGNRAWQSFFVNNRYIKSRLLSAALEEAYRNQIMVGRFPACVLEIDMPVQAVDVNVHPAKTEVKFLSEREVFDAVHYAVLSTLSRAAGRPEWKTPEKKQEAAPQPQAQPKIVQPPKPGFYQTMQASEYRRQAAQTPPPKPAQPVLASPVQIPRSEPAAQQRIELPKPSPAPAPAPAPAPGPEPKPEPKPAPAPIP
;
A
#
# COMPACT_ATOMS: atom_id res chain seq x y z
N ILE A 1 -18.45 21.15 4.42
CA ILE A 1 -17.49 22.25 4.12
C ILE A 1 -18.19 23.60 4.30
N SER A 2 -19.32 23.84 3.68
CA SER A 2 -20.03 25.13 3.70
C SER A 2 -20.25 25.72 5.10
N SER A 3 -20.52 24.90 6.11
CA SER A 3 -20.73 25.36 7.50
C SER A 3 -19.52 26.00 8.16
N VAL A 4 -18.33 25.81 7.61
CA VAL A 4 -17.05 26.28 8.17
C VAL A 4 -16.20 27.08 7.18
N SER A 5 -16.79 27.52 6.09
CA SER A 5 -16.10 28.27 5.02
C SER A 5 -17.07 29.19 4.29
N LYS A 6 -16.53 30.05 3.43
CA LYS A 6 -17.28 30.81 2.42
C LYS A 6 -17.16 30.09 1.09
N ILE A 7 -18.29 29.84 0.42
CA ILE A 7 -18.34 29.10 -0.84
C ILE A 7 -19.04 29.92 -1.90
N ASP A 8 -18.40 30.05 -3.07
CA ASP A 8 -19.05 30.40 -4.33
C ASP A 8 -19.15 29.12 -5.18
N LEU A 9 -20.37 28.73 -5.51
CA LEU A 9 -20.67 27.60 -6.37
C LEU A 9 -21.31 28.10 -7.64
N LEU A 10 -20.74 27.80 -8.81
CA LEU A 10 -21.29 28.05 -10.12
C LEU A 10 -21.54 26.70 -10.78
N THR A 11 -22.75 26.49 -11.27
CA THR A 11 -23.08 25.23 -11.94
C THR A 11 -24.04 25.43 -13.08
N ARG A 12 -23.84 24.72 -14.19
CA ARG A 12 -24.75 24.65 -15.31
C ARG A 12 -24.85 23.22 -15.83
N ALA A 13 -26.08 22.70 -15.85
CA ALA A 13 -26.36 21.40 -16.44
C ALA A 13 -26.16 21.42 -17.97
N GLN A 14 -25.85 20.28 -18.53
CA GLN A 14 -25.77 20.15 -19.97
C GLN A 14 -27.16 20.39 -20.60
N GLY A 15 -27.23 21.27 -21.60
CA GLY A 15 -28.49 21.64 -22.25
C GLY A 15 -29.31 22.78 -21.57
N ALA A 16 -28.92 23.24 -20.38
CA ALA A 16 -29.52 24.40 -19.76
C ALA A 16 -29.01 25.70 -20.38
N GLU A 17 -29.91 26.69 -20.60
CA GLU A 17 -29.56 28.01 -21.13
C GLU A 17 -28.69 28.80 -20.15
N ASN A 18 -29.10 28.81 -18.87
CA ASN A 18 -28.43 29.54 -17.81
C ASN A 18 -27.92 28.57 -16.74
N GLY A 19 -26.81 28.96 -16.10
CA GLY A 19 -26.35 28.35 -14.87
C GLY A 19 -26.88 29.09 -13.64
N VAL A 20 -26.52 28.57 -12.48
CA VAL A 20 -26.85 29.16 -11.18
C VAL A 20 -25.55 29.42 -10.42
N ARG A 21 -25.50 30.62 -9.80
CA ARG A 21 -24.46 30.96 -8.82
C ARG A 21 -25.08 30.95 -7.44
N LEU A 22 -24.48 30.21 -6.52
CA LEU A 22 -24.83 30.20 -5.10
C LEU A 22 -23.68 30.79 -4.30
N HIS A 23 -23.97 31.75 -3.43
CA HIS A 23 -23.04 32.21 -2.42
C HIS A 23 -23.46 31.72 -1.04
N LEU A 24 -22.58 30.95 -0.38
CA LEU A 24 -22.85 30.35 0.93
C LEU A 24 -21.83 30.83 1.95
N GLU A 25 -22.28 31.15 3.16
CA GLU A 25 -21.42 31.46 4.28
C GLU A 25 -21.95 30.78 5.55
N ALA A 26 -21.09 30.12 6.29
CA ALA A 26 -21.43 29.38 7.51
C ALA A 26 -22.61 28.39 7.34
N GLY A 27 -22.75 27.79 6.16
CA GLY A 27 -23.82 26.85 5.83
C GLY A 27 -25.15 27.50 5.43
N LYS A 28 -25.24 28.82 5.36
CA LYS A 28 -26.43 29.54 4.91
C LYS A 28 -26.25 30.01 3.48
N VAL A 29 -27.27 29.87 2.66
CA VAL A 29 -27.33 30.49 1.32
C VAL A 29 -27.63 31.98 1.50
N LEU A 30 -26.72 32.84 1.04
CA LEU A 30 -26.83 34.28 1.10
C LEU A 30 -27.44 34.83 -0.18
N SER A 31 -27.08 34.30 -1.34
CA SER A 31 -27.68 34.66 -2.63
C SER A 31 -27.75 33.46 -3.56
N GLU A 32 -28.75 33.50 -4.44
CA GLU A 32 -28.93 32.58 -5.55
C GLU A 32 -29.30 33.42 -6.78
N GLU A 33 -28.47 33.31 -7.82
CA GLU A 33 -28.61 34.17 -9.00
C GLU A 33 -28.42 33.34 -10.28
N PRO A 34 -29.24 33.56 -11.32
CA PRO A 34 -28.95 33.02 -12.64
C PRO A 34 -27.68 33.67 -13.22
N VAL A 35 -26.81 32.89 -13.82
CA VAL A 35 -25.55 33.38 -14.36
C VAL A 35 -25.15 32.62 -15.63
N GLY A 36 -24.53 33.33 -16.60
CA GLY A 36 -23.88 32.70 -17.72
C GLY A 36 -22.56 32.07 -17.29
N CYS A 37 -22.46 30.73 -17.34
CA CYS A 37 -21.22 30.00 -17.07
C CYS A 37 -21.07 28.80 -17.99
N PRO A 38 -19.85 28.25 -18.15
CA PRO A 38 -19.63 26.99 -18.89
C PRO A 38 -20.44 25.84 -18.25
N CYS A 39 -20.72 24.79 -19.05
CA CYS A 39 -21.29 23.56 -18.51
C CYS A 39 -20.32 22.93 -17.50
N GLY A 40 -20.87 22.36 -16.43
CA GLY A 40 -20.11 21.78 -15.34
C GLY A 40 -20.27 22.55 -14.05
N THR A 41 -19.40 22.31 -13.07
CA THR A 41 -19.48 22.89 -11.73
C THR A 41 -18.14 23.48 -11.32
N THR A 42 -18.15 24.73 -10.88
CA THR A 42 -17.01 25.41 -10.26
C THR A 42 -17.34 25.67 -8.80
N ILE A 43 -16.47 25.24 -7.91
CA ILE A 43 -16.60 25.45 -6.46
C ILE A 43 -15.36 26.18 -5.96
N LEU A 44 -15.58 27.39 -5.40
CA LEU A 44 -14.51 28.15 -4.75
C LEU A 44 -14.76 28.11 -3.25
N VAL A 45 -13.82 27.55 -2.52
CA VAL A 45 -13.85 27.51 -1.05
C VAL A 45 -12.81 28.51 -0.53
N ARG A 46 -13.27 29.47 0.26
CA ARG A 46 -12.41 30.51 0.86
C ARG A 46 -12.55 30.50 2.37
N GLU A 47 -11.53 30.97 3.04
CA GLU A 47 -11.50 31.21 4.48
C GLU A 47 -11.95 29.96 5.27
N LEU A 48 -11.37 28.81 4.95
CA LEU A 48 -11.66 27.55 5.65
C LEU A 48 -11.40 27.70 7.16
N PHE A 49 -12.40 27.32 7.97
CA PHE A 49 -12.40 27.41 9.44
C PHE A 49 -12.42 28.83 10.03
N TYR A 50 -12.77 29.87 9.24
CA TYR A 50 -12.83 31.25 9.74
C TYR A 50 -13.73 31.41 10.98
N ASN A 51 -14.82 30.65 11.07
CA ASN A 51 -15.77 30.66 12.17
C ASN A 51 -15.52 29.56 13.23
N THR A 52 -14.44 28.81 13.10
CA THR A 52 -14.07 27.73 14.02
C THR A 52 -12.57 27.81 14.39
N PRO A 53 -12.17 28.81 15.22
CA PRO A 53 -10.75 29.09 15.51
C PRO A 53 -9.99 27.89 16.11
N ALA A 54 -10.70 27.04 16.88
CA ALA A 54 -10.10 25.82 17.42
C ALA A 54 -9.64 24.86 16.31
N ARG A 55 -10.47 24.68 15.26
CA ARG A 55 -10.09 23.83 14.10
C ARG A 55 -8.96 24.47 13.29
N MET A 56 -8.99 25.78 13.11
CA MET A 56 -7.93 26.51 12.41
C MET A 56 -6.57 26.31 13.07
N LYS A 57 -6.51 26.30 14.41
CA LYS A 57 -5.28 26.03 15.16
C LYS A 57 -4.69 24.62 14.97
N PHE A 58 -5.51 23.66 14.55
CA PHE A 58 -5.05 22.28 14.26
C PHE A 58 -4.56 22.09 12.82
N MET A 59 -4.72 23.08 11.96
CA MET A 59 -4.13 23.05 10.61
C MET A 59 -2.61 23.08 10.70
N LYS A 60 -2.00 22.28 9.86
CA LYS A 60 -0.55 22.24 9.71
C LYS A 60 -0.07 23.41 8.86
N SER A 61 1.23 23.43 8.53
CA SER A 61 1.75 24.41 7.58
C SER A 61 1.12 24.22 6.19
N ASP A 62 1.02 25.30 5.41
CA ASP A 62 0.47 25.30 4.05
C ASP A 62 1.12 24.25 3.16
N ALA A 63 2.43 24.05 3.30
CA ALA A 63 3.15 22.99 2.58
C ALA A 63 2.69 21.59 2.97
N ALA A 64 2.42 21.33 4.24
CA ALA A 64 1.96 20.02 4.72
C ALA A 64 0.50 19.75 4.31
N GLU A 65 -0.38 20.76 4.41
CA GLU A 65 -1.78 20.65 3.97
C GLU A 65 -1.85 20.47 2.44
N SER A 66 -1.09 21.25 1.69
CA SER A 66 -0.99 21.11 0.24
C SER A 66 -0.51 19.71 -0.19
N SER A 67 0.47 19.14 0.52
CA SER A 67 0.96 17.78 0.25
C SER A 67 -0.12 16.73 0.55
N ALA A 68 -0.92 16.93 1.59
CA ALA A 68 -2.04 16.04 1.90
C ALA A 68 -3.13 16.09 0.82
N VAL A 69 -3.49 17.31 0.36
CA VAL A 69 -4.44 17.48 -0.77
C VAL A 69 -3.89 16.83 -2.04
N PHE A 70 -2.62 17.08 -2.36
CA PHE A 70 -1.98 16.46 -3.53
C PHE A 70 -2.03 14.94 -3.48
N SER A 71 -1.75 14.33 -2.31
CA SER A 71 -1.86 12.88 -2.14
C SER A 71 -3.26 12.34 -2.41
N VAL A 72 -4.30 13.06 -2.00
CA VAL A 72 -5.69 12.67 -2.28
C VAL A 72 -5.98 12.76 -3.79
N VAL A 73 -5.55 13.83 -4.46
CA VAL A 73 -5.74 13.98 -5.92
C VAL A 73 -5.00 12.86 -6.68
N GLN A 74 -3.76 12.54 -6.28
CA GLN A 74 -3.01 11.42 -6.86
C GLN A 74 -3.75 10.09 -6.72
N GLN A 75 -4.33 9.82 -5.53
CA GLN A 75 -5.09 8.59 -5.27
C GLN A 75 -6.34 8.52 -6.17
N GLN A 76 -7.06 9.63 -6.35
CA GLN A 76 -8.22 9.67 -7.24
C GLN A 76 -7.81 9.49 -8.71
N ALA A 77 -6.73 10.11 -9.15
CA ALA A 77 -6.22 9.97 -10.52
C ALA A 77 -5.76 8.54 -10.82
N LEU A 78 -5.20 7.82 -9.84
CA LEU A 78 -4.83 6.40 -9.98
C LEU A 78 -6.03 5.46 -9.96
N ALA A 79 -7.08 5.81 -9.18
CA ALA A 79 -8.32 5.04 -9.11
C ALA A 79 -9.14 5.18 -10.40
N HIS A 80 -9.14 6.38 -10.99
CA HIS A 80 -9.97 6.79 -12.11
C HIS A 80 -9.14 7.28 -13.30
N PRO A 81 -8.39 6.40 -13.98
CA PRO A 81 -7.56 6.78 -15.13
C PRO A 81 -8.39 7.28 -16.32
N GLU A 82 -9.70 7.02 -16.35
CA GLU A 82 -10.66 7.51 -17.33
C GLU A 82 -11.04 8.98 -17.13
N ILE A 83 -10.61 9.60 -16.01
CA ILE A 83 -10.87 11.01 -15.71
C ILE A 83 -9.55 11.79 -15.80
N SER A 84 -9.58 12.92 -16.52
CA SER A 84 -8.46 13.85 -16.52
C SER A 84 -8.45 14.67 -15.23
N PHE A 85 -7.35 14.60 -14.50
CA PHE A 85 -7.11 15.39 -13.29
C PHE A 85 -6.03 16.43 -13.55
N ARG A 86 -6.31 17.65 -13.13
CA ARG A 86 -5.33 18.73 -13.15
C ARG A 86 -5.23 19.36 -11.77
N PHE A 87 -4.05 19.36 -11.19
CA PHE A 87 -3.78 19.94 -9.88
C PHE A 87 -2.79 21.11 -10.01
N LEU A 88 -3.24 22.29 -9.57
CA LEU A 88 -2.44 23.49 -9.52
C LEU A 88 -2.18 23.87 -8.06
N LYS A 89 -0.95 24.26 -7.78
CA LYS A 89 -0.53 24.82 -6.49
C LYS A 89 0.17 26.15 -6.76
N ASP A 90 -0.32 27.20 -6.13
CA ASP A 90 0.23 28.56 -6.28
C ASP A 90 0.35 28.97 -7.77
N GLY A 91 -0.64 28.61 -8.58
CA GLY A 91 -0.69 28.87 -10.03
C GLY A 91 0.21 27.96 -10.87
N GLN A 92 1.02 27.07 -10.27
CA GLN A 92 1.85 26.12 -10.98
C GLN A 92 1.20 24.76 -11.06
N GLU A 93 1.23 24.16 -12.25
CA GLU A 93 0.74 22.81 -12.48
C GLU A 93 1.68 21.78 -11.87
N GLN A 94 1.16 20.98 -10.94
CA GLN A 94 1.89 19.92 -10.25
C GLN A 94 1.53 18.53 -10.77
N LEU A 95 0.35 18.38 -11.33
CA LEU A 95 -0.16 17.13 -11.91
C LEU A 95 -1.10 17.42 -13.05
N HIS A 96 -0.98 16.64 -14.12
CA HIS A 96 -1.98 16.56 -15.18
C HIS A 96 -2.03 15.11 -15.70
N THR A 97 -3.22 14.50 -15.68
CA THR A 97 -3.50 13.20 -16.30
C THR A 97 -4.42 13.38 -17.51
N ASP A 98 -4.27 12.53 -18.50
CA ASP A 98 -4.96 12.68 -19.79
C ASP A 98 -6.42 12.19 -19.78
N GLY A 99 -6.79 11.30 -18.84
CA GLY A 99 -8.15 10.76 -18.74
C GLY A 99 -8.50 9.76 -19.85
N GLN A 100 -7.53 9.12 -20.47
CA GLN A 100 -7.74 8.16 -21.56
C GLN A 100 -8.03 6.73 -21.08
N GLY A 101 -8.10 6.50 -19.79
CA GLY A 101 -8.32 5.17 -19.20
C GLY A 101 -7.05 4.33 -19.07
N ASP A 102 -5.89 4.82 -19.49
CA ASP A 102 -4.61 4.13 -19.31
C ASP A 102 -4.03 4.41 -17.92
N ARG A 103 -4.08 3.40 -17.06
CA ARG A 103 -3.50 3.49 -15.71
C ARG A 103 -1.99 3.65 -15.71
N MET A 104 -1.29 3.13 -16.73
CA MET A 104 0.16 3.32 -16.86
C MET A 104 0.50 4.78 -17.20
N ALA A 105 -0.29 5.45 -18.05
CA ALA A 105 -0.15 6.87 -18.33
C ALA A 105 -0.36 7.71 -17.06
N ALA A 106 -1.37 7.37 -16.23
CA ALA A 106 -1.58 8.01 -14.93
C ALA A 106 -0.39 7.78 -13.98
N ILE A 107 0.15 6.56 -13.90
CA ILE A 107 1.35 6.23 -13.11
C ILE A 107 2.56 7.05 -13.59
N TYR A 108 2.73 7.18 -14.90
CA TYR A 108 3.80 7.98 -15.48
C TYR A 108 3.69 9.46 -15.10
N ALA A 109 2.48 10.03 -15.20
CA ALA A 109 2.22 11.42 -14.84
C ALA A 109 2.45 11.70 -13.34
N ILE A 110 2.11 10.74 -12.46
CA ILE A 110 2.16 10.89 -11.00
C ILE A 110 3.54 10.56 -10.43
N TYR A 111 4.13 9.44 -10.86
CA TYR A 111 5.35 8.89 -10.26
C TYR A 111 6.60 9.09 -11.12
N GLY A 112 6.43 9.60 -12.33
CA GLY A 112 7.50 9.89 -13.27
C GLY A 112 8.01 8.67 -14.04
N ARG A 113 8.83 8.97 -15.05
CA ARG A 113 9.35 8.02 -16.03
C ARG A 113 10.14 6.87 -15.40
N GLU A 114 10.98 7.18 -14.41
CA GLU A 114 11.86 6.18 -13.80
C GLU A 114 11.06 5.04 -13.16
N LEU A 115 10.03 5.38 -12.37
CA LEU A 115 9.21 4.36 -11.72
C LEU A 115 8.34 3.63 -12.73
N ALA A 116 7.69 4.35 -13.64
CA ALA A 116 6.80 3.78 -14.64
C ALA A 116 7.50 2.73 -15.52
N ASN A 117 8.72 3.00 -15.97
CA ASN A 117 9.52 2.07 -16.78
C ASN A 117 9.93 0.79 -16.01
N ASN A 118 9.89 0.82 -14.70
CA ASN A 118 10.19 -0.32 -13.83
C ASN A 118 8.95 -1.06 -13.33
N MET A 119 7.77 -0.71 -13.81
CA MET A 119 6.52 -1.39 -13.46
C MET A 119 6.31 -2.64 -14.30
N LEU A 120 5.75 -3.65 -13.66
CA LEU A 120 5.29 -4.92 -14.26
C LEU A 120 3.78 -4.97 -14.12
N SER A 121 3.08 -5.32 -15.21
CA SER A 121 1.63 -5.49 -15.19
C SER A 121 1.25 -6.75 -14.43
N VAL A 122 0.31 -6.59 -13.49
CA VAL A 122 -0.31 -7.67 -12.72
C VAL A 122 -1.73 -7.88 -13.24
N ASP A 123 -2.07 -9.11 -13.57
CA ASP A 123 -3.44 -9.55 -13.82
C ASP A 123 -3.56 -11.00 -13.33
N GLY A 124 -4.28 -11.18 -12.23
CA GLY A 124 -4.48 -12.47 -11.60
C GLY A 124 -5.90 -12.62 -11.08
N SER A 125 -6.42 -13.83 -11.14
CA SER A 125 -7.74 -14.20 -10.61
C SER A 125 -7.57 -15.26 -9.55
N TRP A 126 -8.29 -15.12 -8.45
CA TRP A 126 -8.33 -16.08 -7.37
C TRP A 126 -9.78 -16.23 -6.88
N GLU A 127 -10.41 -17.36 -7.17
CA GLU A 127 -11.83 -17.59 -6.89
C GLU A 127 -12.74 -16.46 -7.44
N LYS A 128 -13.28 -15.64 -6.56
CA LYS A 128 -14.14 -14.49 -6.90
C LYS A 128 -13.42 -13.15 -6.87
N LEU A 129 -12.09 -13.18 -6.62
CA LEU A 129 -11.25 -12.01 -6.53
C LEU A 129 -10.46 -11.84 -7.83
N ARG A 130 -10.33 -10.61 -8.30
CA ARG A 130 -9.41 -10.27 -9.39
C ARG A 130 -8.46 -9.18 -8.92
N VAL A 131 -7.17 -9.41 -9.13
CA VAL A 131 -6.10 -8.46 -8.79
C VAL A 131 -5.47 -7.95 -10.07
N ARG A 132 -5.58 -6.65 -10.30
CA ARG A 132 -5.04 -5.97 -11.49
C ARG A 132 -4.18 -4.80 -11.09
N GLY A 133 -3.30 -4.38 -11.98
CA GLY A 133 -2.51 -3.18 -11.78
C GLY A 133 -1.04 -3.36 -12.08
N PHE A 134 -0.20 -2.74 -11.26
CA PHE A 134 1.24 -2.66 -11.52
C PHE A 134 2.05 -2.78 -10.24
N VAL A 135 3.20 -3.45 -10.33
CA VAL A 135 4.18 -3.57 -9.24
C VAL A 135 5.59 -3.31 -9.79
N THR A 136 6.48 -2.81 -8.98
CA THR A 136 7.86 -2.55 -9.42
C THR A 136 8.68 -3.83 -9.55
N ARG A 137 9.65 -3.82 -10.46
CA ARG A 137 10.71 -4.85 -10.49
C ARG A 137 11.47 -4.89 -9.15
N PRO A 138 12.01 -6.04 -8.73
CA PRO A 138 12.80 -6.13 -7.49
C PRO A 138 14.00 -5.17 -7.44
N THR A 139 14.51 -4.75 -8.59
CA THR A 139 15.60 -3.78 -8.73
C THR A 139 15.21 -2.33 -8.45
N ALA A 140 13.90 -2.01 -8.48
CA ALA A 140 13.37 -0.63 -8.38
C ALA A 140 12.56 -0.41 -7.08
N THR A 141 13.09 -0.88 -5.96
CA THR A 141 12.44 -0.76 -4.64
C THR A 141 12.64 0.62 -4.01
N ARG A 142 11.80 0.96 -3.03
CA ARG A 142 11.77 2.23 -2.30
C ARG A 142 12.16 2.04 -0.83
N GLY A 143 12.52 3.15 -0.15
CA GLY A 143 12.91 3.13 1.26
C GLY A 143 11.74 3.09 2.25
N ASN A 144 10.51 3.26 1.76
CA ASN A 144 9.30 3.26 2.60
C ASN A 144 8.08 2.77 1.82
N ARG A 145 6.96 2.54 2.54
CA ARG A 145 5.69 2.04 2.01
C ARG A 145 4.78 3.12 1.40
N ALA A 146 5.20 4.38 1.34
CA ALA A 146 4.37 5.47 0.82
C ALA A 146 4.02 5.31 -0.68
N TRP A 147 4.73 4.45 -1.39
CA TRP A 147 4.55 4.13 -2.80
C TRP A 147 3.66 2.89 -3.04
N GLN A 148 3.00 2.39 -1.99
CA GLN A 148 2.05 1.29 -2.08
C GLN A 148 0.63 1.86 -2.11
N SER A 149 -0.01 1.80 -3.27
CA SER A 149 -1.38 2.25 -3.48
C SER A 149 -2.26 1.04 -3.76
N PHE A 150 -3.21 0.78 -2.86
CA PHE A 150 -4.18 -0.29 -2.99
C PHE A 150 -5.58 0.28 -3.17
N PHE A 151 -6.33 -0.33 -4.07
CA PHE A 151 -7.71 0.01 -4.34
C PHE A 151 -8.57 -1.23 -4.22
N VAL A 152 -9.74 -1.11 -3.60
CA VAL A 152 -10.76 -2.14 -3.53
C VAL A 152 -12.03 -1.58 -4.17
N ASN A 153 -12.47 -2.18 -5.28
CA ASN A 153 -13.61 -1.71 -6.04
C ASN A 153 -13.50 -0.18 -6.32
N ASN A 154 -12.38 0.26 -6.88
CA ASN A 154 -12.00 1.66 -7.19
C ASN A 154 -11.83 2.59 -5.97
N ARG A 155 -11.91 2.07 -4.74
CA ARG A 155 -11.70 2.87 -3.53
C ARG A 155 -10.29 2.70 -3.00
N TYR A 156 -9.57 3.80 -2.82
CA TYR A 156 -8.26 3.78 -2.14
C TYR A 156 -8.39 3.32 -0.70
N ILE A 157 -7.56 2.36 -0.31
CA ILE A 157 -7.50 1.84 1.05
C ILE A 157 -6.06 1.74 1.58
N LYS A 158 -5.94 1.83 2.89
CA LYS A 158 -4.73 1.51 3.63
C LYS A 158 -4.93 0.19 4.33
N SER A 159 -4.17 -0.83 3.96
CA SER A 159 -4.29 -2.17 4.55
C SER A 159 -2.92 -2.76 4.83
N ARG A 160 -2.69 -3.12 6.10
CA ARG A 160 -1.49 -3.84 6.50
C ARG A 160 -1.45 -5.25 5.90
N LEU A 161 -2.62 -5.88 5.74
CA LEU A 161 -2.77 -7.19 5.13
C LEU A 161 -2.26 -7.17 3.68
N LEU A 162 -2.70 -6.21 2.86
CA LEU A 162 -2.29 -6.10 1.47
C LEU A 162 -0.81 -5.76 1.33
N SER A 163 -0.29 -4.88 2.21
CA SER A 163 1.15 -4.59 2.25
C SER A 163 1.96 -5.84 2.59
N ALA A 164 1.50 -6.64 3.56
CA ALA A 164 2.18 -7.89 3.93
C ALA A 164 2.13 -8.93 2.80
N ALA A 165 0.98 -9.08 2.11
CA ALA A 165 0.84 -9.98 0.98
C ALA A 165 1.76 -9.59 -0.19
N LEU A 166 1.83 -8.29 -0.49
CA LEU A 166 2.74 -7.75 -1.49
C LEU A 166 4.21 -8.02 -1.12
N GLU A 167 4.62 -7.68 0.10
CA GLU A 167 6.00 -7.82 0.57
C GLU A 167 6.42 -9.29 0.66
N GLU A 168 5.51 -10.20 1.03
CA GLU A 168 5.75 -11.64 1.05
C GLU A 168 6.06 -12.18 -0.36
N ALA A 169 5.39 -11.68 -1.40
CA ALA A 169 5.68 -12.06 -2.79
C ALA A 169 7.09 -11.64 -3.24
N TYR A 170 7.66 -10.61 -2.62
CA TYR A 170 9.03 -10.17 -2.88
C TYR A 170 10.07 -10.78 -1.93
N ARG A 171 9.66 -11.69 -1.04
CA ARG A 171 10.59 -12.34 -0.10
C ARG A 171 11.79 -12.93 -0.85
N ASN A 172 12.98 -12.71 -0.33
CA ASN A 172 14.26 -13.13 -0.92
C ASN A 172 14.62 -12.53 -2.29
N GLN A 173 13.85 -11.54 -2.78
CA GLN A 173 14.12 -10.84 -4.03
C GLN A 173 14.58 -9.40 -3.83
N ILE A 174 14.32 -8.84 -2.65
CA ILE A 174 14.69 -7.46 -2.29
C ILE A 174 15.47 -7.44 -0.98
N MET A 175 16.27 -6.39 -0.78
CA MET A 175 17.05 -6.21 0.44
C MET A 175 16.12 -5.88 1.63
N VAL A 176 16.56 -6.24 2.84
CA VAL A 176 15.89 -5.86 4.08
C VAL A 176 15.79 -4.34 4.19
N GLY A 177 14.63 -3.84 4.61
CA GLY A 177 14.36 -2.40 4.69
C GLY A 177 14.02 -1.73 3.36
N ARG A 178 13.89 -2.49 2.28
CA ARG A 178 13.38 -2.00 0.99
C ARG A 178 11.97 -2.50 0.74
N PHE A 179 11.17 -1.70 0.06
CA PHE A 179 9.75 -1.96 -0.19
C PHE A 179 9.43 -1.84 -1.67
N PRO A 180 8.62 -2.75 -2.23
CA PRO A 180 8.11 -2.59 -3.57
C PRO A 180 7.11 -1.44 -3.62
N ALA A 181 7.09 -0.69 -4.73
CA ALA A 181 5.99 0.19 -5.04
C ALA A 181 4.92 -0.57 -5.83
N CYS A 182 3.67 -0.20 -5.65
CA CYS A 182 2.56 -0.79 -6.38
C CYS A 182 1.40 0.18 -6.59
N VAL A 183 0.61 -0.10 -7.61
CA VAL A 183 -0.73 0.42 -7.84
C VAL A 183 -1.59 -0.79 -8.16
N LEU A 184 -2.25 -1.35 -7.14
CA LEU A 184 -3.02 -2.58 -7.26
C LEU A 184 -4.49 -2.33 -6.98
N GLU A 185 -5.33 -2.85 -7.86
CA GLU A 185 -6.78 -2.87 -7.73
C GLU A 185 -7.25 -4.30 -7.47
N ILE A 186 -8.07 -4.45 -6.46
CA ILE A 186 -8.68 -5.70 -6.06
C ILE A 186 -10.19 -5.58 -6.29
N ASP A 187 -10.68 -6.27 -7.32
CA ASP A 187 -12.11 -6.39 -7.57
C ASP A 187 -12.65 -7.56 -6.76
N MET A 188 -13.69 -7.32 -5.99
CA MET A 188 -14.32 -8.34 -5.15
C MET A 188 -15.81 -8.11 -4.97
N PRO A 189 -16.59 -9.16 -4.63
CA PRO A 189 -18.00 -9.00 -4.29
C PRO A 189 -18.18 -8.00 -3.14
N VAL A 190 -19.16 -7.09 -3.26
CA VAL A 190 -19.42 -6.05 -2.26
C VAL A 190 -19.67 -6.64 -0.88
N GLN A 191 -20.28 -7.83 -0.81
CA GLN A 191 -20.57 -8.52 0.45
C GLN A 191 -19.31 -9.07 1.13
N ALA A 192 -18.18 -9.18 0.41
CA ALA A 192 -16.93 -9.70 0.96
C ALA A 192 -16.08 -8.64 1.67
N VAL A 193 -16.50 -7.37 1.63
CA VAL A 193 -15.77 -6.24 2.23
C VAL A 193 -16.72 -5.30 2.96
N ASP A 194 -16.39 -4.98 4.21
CA ASP A 194 -17.03 -3.89 4.95
C ASP A 194 -16.16 -2.64 4.87
N VAL A 195 -16.69 -1.58 4.29
CA VAL A 195 -16.02 -0.28 4.11
C VAL A 195 -16.41 0.74 5.20
N ASN A 196 -17.37 0.42 6.05
CA ASN A 196 -17.86 1.32 7.10
C ASN A 196 -17.12 1.12 8.42
N VAL A 197 -15.79 1.01 8.36
CA VAL A 197 -14.93 0.77 9.54
C VAL A 197 -14.34 2.09 10.07
N HIS A 198 -13.99 3.01 9.18
CA HIS A 198 -13.33 4.27 9.55
C HIS A 198 -14.06 5.48 8.92
N PRO A 199 -14.17 6.64 9.60
CA PRO A 199 -14.87 7.82 9.06
C PRO A 199 -14.37 8.27 7.69
N ALA A 200 -13.06 8.23 7.45
CA ALA A 200 -12.47 8.54 6.15
C ALA A 200 -12.60 7.40 5.12
N LYS A 201 -13.14 6.24 5.52
CA LYS A 201 -13.35 5.06 4.67
C LYS A 201 -12.07 4.60 3.94
N THR A 202 -10.91 4.88 4.52
CA THR A 202 -9.60 4.43 4.01
C THR A 202 -9.20 3.07 4.56
N GLU A 203 -9.91 2.55 5.56
CA GLU A 203 -9.72 1.23 6.13
C GLU A 203 -10.96 0.38 5.86
N VAL A 204 -10.75 -0.88 5.55
CA VAL A 204 -11.80 -1.84 5.27
C VAL A 204 -11.57 -3.12 6.05
N LYS A 205 -12.63 -3.86 6.32
CA LYS A 205 -12.56 -5.20 6.91
C LYS A 205 -12.99 -6.22 5.86
N PHE A 206 -12.14 -7.21 5.61
CA PHE A 206 -12.43 -8.29 4.70
C PHE A 206 -13.14 -9.44 5.42
N LEU A 207 -14.08 -10.09 4.76
CA LEU A 207 -14.76 -11.26 5.29
C LEU A 207 -13.78 -12.44 5.42
N SER A 208 -12.93 -12.64 4.41
CA SER A 208 -11.86 -13.64 4.42
C SER A 208 -10.52 -12.95 4.13
N GLU A 209 -9.79 -12.63 5.19
CA GLU A 209 -8.45 -12.01 5.08
C GLU A 209 -7.46 -12.92 4.37
N ARG A 210 -7.58 -14.25 4.58
CA ARG A 210 -6.69 -15.23 3.96
C ARG A 210 -6.85 -15.29 2.45
N GLU A 211 -8.09 -15.32 1.94
CA GLU A 211 -8.33 -15.32 0.49
C GLU A 211 -7.79 -14.06 -0.18
N VAL A 212 -7.96 -12.89 0.45
CA VAL A 212 -7.45 -11.62 -0.05
C VAL A 212 -5.92 -11.59 -0.03
N PHE A 213 -5.32 -12.10 1.04
CA PHE A 213 -3.86 -12.24 1.13
C PHE A 213 -3.33 -13.14 0.02
N ASP A 214 -3.89 -14.34 -0.13
CA ASP A 214 -3.48 -15.33 -1.11
C ASP A 214 -3.66 -14.79 -2.55
N ALA A 215 -4.79 -14.12 -2.83
CA ALA A 215 -5.05 -13.51 -4.13
C ALA A 215 -3.97 -12.51 -4.53
N VAL A 216 -3.62 -11.57 -3.64
CA VAL A 216 -2.59 -10.56 -3.91
C VAL A 216 -1.21 -11.20 -4.00
N HIS A 217 -0.88 -12.08 -3.04
CA HIS A 217 0.41 -12.76 -2.99
C HIS A 217 0.70 -13.53 -4.27
N TYR A 218 -0.22 -14.41 -4.69
CA TYR A 218 0.00 -15.25 -5.88
C TYR A 218 -0.07 -14.47 -7.19
N ALA A 219 -0.93 -13.45 -7.31
CA ALA A 219 -0.97 -12.59 -8.49
C ALA A 219 0.37 -11.87 -8.70
N VAL A 220 0.94 -11.33 -7.63
CA VAL A 220 2.23 -10.65 -7.67
C VAL A 220 3.37 -11.64 -7.89
N LEU A 221 3.39 -12.77 -7.17
CA LEU A 221 4.44 -13.78 -7.28
C LEU A 221 4.50 -14.37 -8.70
N SER A 222 3.35 -14.65 -9.32
CA SER A 222 3.31 -15.14 -10.71
C SER A 222 3.86 -14.11 -11.69
N THR A 223 3.53 -12.83 -11.47
CA THR A 223 4.06 -11.72 -12.30
C THR A 223 5.58 -11.60 -12.17
N LEU A 224 6.12 -11.68 -10.97
CA LEU A 224 7.57 -11.64 -10.74
C LEU A 224 8.28 -12.85 -11.35
N SER A 225 7.70 -14.04 -11.23
CA SER A 225 8.23 -15.27 -11.80
C SER A 225 8.26 -15.22 -13.34
N ARG A 226 7.21 -14.71 -13.96
CA ARG A 226 7.13 -14.50 -15.41
C ARG A 226 8.18 -13.49 -15.88
N ALA A 227 8.34 -12.38 -15.18
CA ALA A 227 9.33 -11.35 -15.50
C ALA A 227 10.78 -11.84 -15.32
N ALA A 228 11.01 -12.82 -14.46
CA ALA A 228 12.31 -13.46 -14.25
C ALA A 228 12.58 -14.63 -15.22
N GLY A 229 11.69 -14.93 -16.16
CA GLY A 229 11.79 -16.07 -17.07
C GLY A 229 11.62 -17.43 -16.37
N ARG A 230 11.04 -17.48 -15.18
CA ARG A 230 10.73 -18.71 -14.44
C ARG A 230 9.35 -19.25 -14.85
N PRO A 231 9.10 -20.58 -14.76
CA PRO A 231 7.79 -21.17 -15.06
C PRO A 231 6.69 -20.57 -14.20
N GLU A 232 5.52 -20.36 -14.80
CA GLU A 232 4.35 -19.84 -14.08
C GLU A 232 3.90 -20.80 -12.98
N TRP A 233 3.68 -20.28 -11.79
CA TRP A 233 2.92 -20.98 -10.75
C TRP A 233 1.45 -20.94 -11.12
N LYS A 234 0.94 -22.04 -11.67
CA LYS A 234 -0.50 -22.19 -11.83
C LYS A 234 -1.13 -22.38 -10.45
N THR A 235 -2.12 -21.57 -10.15
CA THR A 235 -2.99 -21.74 -8.99
C THR A 235 -3.49 -23.19 -8.98
N PRO A 236 -3.41 -23.94 -7.87
CA PRO A 236 -4.04 -25.23 -7.80
C PRO A 236 -5.56 -25.05 -8.00
N GLU A 237 -6.05 -25.43 -9.17
CA GLU A 237 -7.49 -25.52 -9.38
C GLU A 237 -8.03 -26.44 -8.30
N LYS A 238 -8.89 -25.90 -7.43
CA LYS A 238 -9.69 -26.72 -6.51
C LYS A 238 -10.49 -27.66 -7.40
N LYS A 239 -10.11 -28.93 -7.45
CA LYS A 239 -10.93 -29.97 -8.08
C LYS A 239 -12.33 -29.78 -7.50
N GLN A 240 -13.26 -29.33 -8.34
CA GLN A 240 -14.65 -29.42 -8.01
C GLN A 240 -14.89 -30.91 -7.73
N GLU A 241 -15.25 -31.22 -6.50
CA GLU A 241 -15.81 -32.53 -6.19
C GLU A 241 -17.03 -32.74 -7.11
N ALA A 242 -16.82 -33.55 -8.12
CA ALA A 242 -17.89 -33.96 -9.00
C ALA A 242 -18.99 -34.59 -8.12
N ALA A 243 -20.19 -34.07 -8.27
CA ALA A 243 -21.38 -34.64 -7.64
C ALA A 243 -21.42 -36.19 -7.86
N PRO A 244 -21.82 -36.96 -6.86
CA PRO A 244 -21.79 -38.43 -6.96
C PRO A 244 -22.68 -38.88 -8.09
N GLN A 245 -22.07 -39.43 -9.13
CA GLN A 245 -22.80 -40.16 -10.17
C GLN A 245 -23.31 -41.50 -9.57
N PRO A 246 -24.50 -41.99 -9.99
CA PRO A 246 -25.06 -43.23 -9.47
C PRO A 246 -24.10 -44.40 -9.74
N GLN A 247 -23.79 -45.15 -8.72
CA GLN A 247 -22.89 -46.31 -8.75
C GLN A 247 -23.42 -47.37 -9.67
N ALA A 248 -22.74 -47.59 -10.79
CA ALA A 248 -22.86 -48.83 -11.55
C ALA A 248 -22.23 -49.99 -10.75
N GLN A 249 -22.90 -51.11 -10.65
CA GLN A 249 -22.54 -52.30 -9.88
C GLN A 249 -21.11 -52.78 -10.17
N PRO A 250 -20.36 -53.27 -9.18
CA PRO A 250 -18.99 -53.71 -9.38
C PRO A 250 -18.92 -54.99 -10.19
N LYS A 251 -18.28 -54.94 -11.36
CA LYS A 251 -17.79 -56.13 -12.05
C LYS A 251 -16.65 -56.71 -11.21
N ILE A 252 -16.83 -57.99 -10.82
CA ILE A 252 -15.81 -58.80 -10.15
C ILE A 252 -14.59 -58.88 -11.06
N VAL A 253 -13.52 -58.17 -10.71
CA VAL A 253 -12.23 -58.29 -11.36
C VAL A 253 -11.43 -59.36 -10.60
N GLN A 254 -11.04 -60.43 -11.31
CA GLN A 254 -10.18 -61.49 -10.77
C GLN A 254 -8.85 -60.89 -10.26
N PRO A 255 -8.31 -61.39 -9.14
CA PRO A 255 -7.03 -60.88 -8.60
C PRO A 255 -5.88 -61.18 -9.56
N PRO A 256 -4.94 -60.28 -9.74
CA PRO A 256 -3.72 -60.51 -10.51
C PRO A 256 -2.86 -61.56 -9.82
N LYS A 257 -2.23 -62.43 -10.64
CA LYS A 257 -1.34 -63.51 -10.20
C LYS A 257 -0.20 -63.00 -9.32
N PRO A 258 0.15 -63.70 -8.23
CA PRO A 258 1.23 -63.31 -7.35
C PRO A 258 2.58 -63.50 -8.04
N GLY A 259 3.28 -62.44 -8.26
CA GLY A 259 4.63 -62.46 -8.77
C GLY A 259 5.34 -61.17 -8.45
N PHE A 260 6.09 -61.16 -7.39
CA PHE A 260 7.35 -60.44 -7.18
C PHE A 260 7.71 -60.07 -5.72
N TYR A 261 6.77 -60.20 -4.77
CA TYR A 261 7.11 -60.02 -3.36
C TYR A 261 6.68 -61.26 -2.58
N GLN A 262 7.69 -62.10 -2.20
CA GLN A 262 7.49 -63.14 -1.19
C GLN A 262 7.51 -62.47 0.18
N THR A 263 6.37 -62.38 0.85
CA THR A 263 6.28 -62.03 2.24
C THR A 263 6.80 -63.20 3.08
N MET A 264 8.06 -63.11 3.50
CA MET A 264 8.60 -64.09 4.47
C MET A 264 7.94 -63.87 5.84
N GLN A 265 7.55 -64.99 6.47
CA GLN A 265 7.03 -64.96 7.83
C GLN A 265 8.17 -64.59 8.82
N ALA A 266 7.84 -63.88 9.89
CA ALA A 266 8.80 -63.39 10.88
C ALA A 266 9.65 -64.55 11.53
N SER A 267 9.16 -65.80 11.48
CA SER A 267 9.89 -67.01 11.92
C SER A 267 11.00 -67.43 10.95
N GLU A 268 10.82 -67.24 9.65
CA GLU A 268 11.81 -67.56 8.63
C GLU A 268 12.91 -66.53 8.58
N TYR A 269 12.56 -65.26 8.74
CA TYR A 269 13.56 -64.15 8.87
C TYR A 269 14.49 -64.37 10.06
N ARG A 270 13.95 -64.81 11.21
CA ARG A 270 14.79 -65.11 12.39
C ARG A 270 15.72 -66.29 12.19
N ARG A 271 15.34 -67.30 11.42
CA ARG A 271 16.20 -68.47 11.11
C ARG A 271 17.32 -68.07 10.15
N GLN A 272 17.10 -67.24 9.18
CA GLN A 272 18.14 -66.75 8.27
C GLN A 272 19.07 -65.77 8.95
N ALA A 273 18.58 -64.88 9.80
CA ALA A 273 19.42 -63.98 10.59
C ALA A 273 20.34 -64.65 11.60
N ALA A 274 19.98 -65.86 12.06
CA ALA A 274 20.81 -66.66 12.95
C ALA A 274 21.98 -67.43 12.23
N GLN A 275 21.94 -67.51 10.90
CA GLN A 275 22.97 -68.19 10.10
C GLN A 275 23.99 -67.24 9.43
N THR A 276 23.84 -65.96 9.59
CA THR A 276 24.82 -64.96 9.11
C THR A 276 25.75 -64.60 10.27
N PRO A 277 27.08 -64.81 10.12
CA PRO A 277 27.99 -64.42 11.16
C PRO A 277 27.98 -62.89 11.35
N PRO A 278 28.12 -62.41 12.59
CA PRO A 278 28.07 -60.98 12.86
C PRO A 278 29.19 -60.26 12.09
N PRO A 279 28.92 -59.11 11.53
CA PRO A 279 29.92 -58.29 10.87
C PRO A 279 30.99 -57.91 11.90
N LYS A 280 32.27 -58.14 11.57
CA LYS A 280 33.38 -57.69 12.39
C LYS A 280 33.26 -56.22 12.70
N PRO A 281 33.47 -55.77 13.96
CA PRO A 281 33.43 -54.35 14.28
C PRO A 281 34.51 -53.64 13.43
N ALA A 282 34.07 -52.62 12.69
CA ALA A 282 34.95 -51.75 11.96
C ALA A 282 35.87 -51.05 12.97
N GLN A 283 37.18 -51.22 12.81
CA GLN A 283 38.17 -50.48 13.59
C GLN A 283 37.96 -48.98 13.33
N PRO A 284 37.99 -48.10 14.33
CA PRO A 284 37.92 -46.67 14.11
C PRO A 284 39.18 -46.24 13.32
N VAL A 285 38.97 -45.78 12.11
CA VAL A 285 39.99 -45.09 11.34
C VAL A 285 40.21 -43.75 12.06
N LEU A 286 41.38 -43.68 12.75
CA LEU A 286 41.87 -42.41 13.29
C LEU A 286 42.05 -41.46 12.10
N ALA A 287 41.12 -40.57 11.92
CA ALA A 287 41.27 -39.44 11.02
C ALA A 287 42.40 -38.56 11.58
N SER A 288 43.48 -38.43 10.80
CA SER A 288 44.55 -37.49 11.09
C SER A 288 43.98 -36.09 11.30
N PRO A 289 44.47 -35.34 12.30
CA PRO A 289 43.96 -33.98 12.52
C PRO A 289 44.35 -33.11 11.33
N VAL A 290 43.32 -32.57 10.67
CA VAL A 290 43.48 -31.49 9.72
C VAL A 290 44.02 -30.29 10.50
N GLN A 291 45.27 -29.92 10.24
CA GLN A 291 45.85 -28.68 10.76
C GLN A 291 45.10 -27.51 10.15
N ILE A 292 44.24 -26.92 10.94
CA ILE A 292 43.68 -25.58 10.66
C ILE A 292 44.84 -24.60 10.93
N PRO A 293 45.24 -23.76 9.96
CA PRO A 293 46.23 -22.72 10.24
C PRO A 293 45.64 -21.80 11.30
N ARG A 294 46.29 -21.73 12.46
CA ARG A 294 46.02 -20.70 13.47
C ARG A 294 46.39 -19.36 12.84
N SER A 295 45.40 -18.60 12.44
CA SER A 295 45.56 -17.17 12.24
C SER A 295 45.83 -16.54 13.62
N GLU A 296 46.94 -15.87 13.73
CA GLU A 296 47.30 -15.04 14.87
C GLU A 296 46.17 -14.08 15.17
N PRO A 297 45.88 -13.80 16.45
CA PRO A 297 44.88 -12.78 16.79
C PRO A 297 45.42 -11.40 16.36
N ALA A 298 44.85 -10.85 15.31
CA ALA A 298 45.05 -9.46 14.97
C ALA A 298 44.67 -8.63 16.18
N ALA A 299 45.61 -7.80 16.64
CA ALA A 299 45.45 -6.88 17.72
C ALA A 299 44.16 -6.11 17.54
N GLN A 300 43.24 -6.22 18.49
CA GLN A 300 42.05 -5.40 18.59
C GLN A 300 42.50 -3.94 18.72
N GLN A 301 42.51 -3.23 17.60
CA GLN A 301 42.50 -1.75 17.67
C GLN A 301 41.19 -1.36 18.34
N ARG A 302 41.33 -0.93 19.56
CA ARG A 302 40.30 -0.29 20.35
C ARG A 302 39.88 0.98 19.58
N ILE A 303 38.72 0.88 18.88
CA ILE A 303 38.09 2.06 18.29
C ILE A 303 37.62 2.92 19.46
N GLU A 304 38.38 3.97 19.78
CA GLU A 304 37.94 5.02 20.68
C GLU A 304 36.75 5.71 19.97
N LEU A 305 35.58 5.54 20.53
CA LEU A 305 34.40 6.36 20.18
C LEU A 305 34.76 7.81 20.44
N PRO A 306 34.58 8.73 19.48
CA PRO A 306 34.77 10.15 19.72
C PRO A 306 33.83 10.59 20.85
N LYS A 307 34.43 11.22 21.87
CA LYS A 307 33.68 11.86 22.97
C LYS A 307 32.67 12.83 22.38
N PRO A 308 31.41 12.85 22.87
CA PRO A 308 30.45 13.84 22.41
C PRO A 308 31.00 15.22 22.69
N SER A 309 31.00 16.07 21.66
CA SER A 309 31.30 17.51 21.77
C SER A 309 30.42 18.13 22.85
N PRO A 310 30.95 19.00 23.70
CA PRO A 310 30.13 19.69 24.68
C PRO A 310 29.06 20.51 23.94
N ALA A 311 27.82 20.44 24.44
CA ALA A 311 26.71 21.23 23.93
C ALA A 311 27.10 22.74 23.93
N PRO A 312 26.71 23.49 22.90
CA PRO A 312 26.92 24.93 22.88
C PRO A 312 26.20 25.56 24.07
N ALA A 313 26.91 26.43 24.79
CA ALA A 313 26.37 27.19 25.91
C ALA A 313 25.10 27.95 25.49
N PRO A 314 24.06 28.03 26.35
CA PRO A 314 22.86 28.78 26.04
C PRO A 314 23.23 30.25 25.78
N ALA A 315 22.69 30.82 24.71
CA ALA A 315 22.83 32.20 24.35
C ALA A 315 22.39 33.10 25.52
N PRO A 316 23.07 34.19 25.80
CA PRO A 316 22.68 35.13 26.86
C PRO A 316 21.28 35.68 26.57
N ALA A 317 20.46 35.75 27.61
CA ALA A 317 19.11 36.30 27.54
C ALA A 317 19.18 37.76 27.00
N PRO A 318 18.23 38.16 26.14
CA PRO A 318 18.15 39.54 25.67
C PRO A 318 17.93 40.47 26.85
N ALA A 319 18.68 41.58 26.86
CA ALA A 319 18.56 42.63 27.85
C ALA A 319 17.11 43.15 27.93
N PRO A 320 16.62 43.53 29.14
CA PRO A 320 15.27 44.08 29.27
C PRO A 320 15.17 45.39 28.47
N GLY A 321 14.16 45.45 27.63
CA GLY A 321 13.80 46.63 26.85
C GLY A 321 13.42 47.80 27.77
N PRO A 322 13.56 49.06 27.32
CA PRO A 322 13.26 50.23 28.13
C PRO A 322 11.74 50.23 28.53
N GLU A 323 11.51 50.56 29.81
CA GLU A 323 10.20 50.72 30.39
C GLU A 323 9.35 51.72 29.59
N PRO A 324 8.05 51.47 29.36
CA PRO A 324 7.18 52.39 28.68
C PRO A 324 6.98 53.64 29.57
N LYS A 325 7.22 54.85 28.99
CA LYS A 325 6.91 56.13 29.62
C LYS A 325 5.41 56.18 29.92
N PRO A 326 5.03 56.72 31.12
CA PRO A 326 3.62 56.86 31.45
C PRO A 326 2.92 57.83 30.49
N GLU A 327 1.77 57.41 29.98
CA GLU A 327 0.88 58.28 29.18
C GLU A 327 0.37 59.46 29.98
N PRO A 328 0.29 60.67 29.39
CA PRO A 328 -0.30 61.83 30.06
C PRO A 328 -1.81 61.64 30.25
N LYS A 329 -2.28 61.93 31.48
CA LYS A 329 -3.70 61.90 31.86
C LYS A 329 -4.49 62.86 30.98
N PRO A 330 -5.68 62.48 30.50
CA PRO A 330 -6.55 63.43 29.76
C PRO A 330 -7.03 64.56 30.67
N ALA A 331 -7.02 65.77 30.12
CA ALA A 331 -7.56 66.97 30.78
C ALA A 331 -9.08 66.85 31.02
N PRO A 332 -9.61 67.42 32.10
CA PRO A 332 -11.06 67.41 32.37
C PRO A 332 -11.82 68.31 31.38
N ALA A 333 -12.96 67.80 30.90
CA ALA A 333 -13.88 68.52 30.03
C ALA A 333 -14.52 69.74 30.74
N PRO A 334 -14.79 70.83 30.06
CA PRO A 334 -15.52 71.95 30.63
C PRO A 334 -17.00 71.58 30.86
N ILE A 335 -17.49 71.96 32.04
CA ILE A 335 -18.90 71.85 32.42
C ILE A 335 -19.65 73.07 31.84
N PRO A 336 -20.94 72.89 31.46
CA PRO A 336 -21.74 73.90 30.72
C PRO A 336 -22.05 75.14 31.49
#